data_abae985a495a4058744f0eca045d6610
#
_entry.id   abae985a495a4058744f0eca045d6610
#
_cell.length_a   1.000
_cell.length_b   1.000
_cell.length_c   1.000
_cell.angle_alpha   90.00
_cell.angle_beta   90.00
_cell.angle_gamma   90.00
#
_symmetry.space_group_name_H-M   'P 1'
#
loop_
_entity.id
_entity.type
_entity.pdbx_description
1 polymer ?
#
loop_
_entity_poly.entity_id
_entity_poly.type
_entity_poly.pdbx_seq_one_letter_code
_entity_poly.pdbx_strand_id
1 'polypeptide(L)'
;MKSKKISLKRTSHPTLICLVCGDIARGMNFEVITCMSCKAFFRRHAAQNAKEFQCLLDNDCIITQQTRGACSACRLKKCLSLGMNPKLIRVSAKTLTSSGQSQQRESSNEEEQISILPQVSFLFLLI
;
A
#
# COMPACT_ATOMS: atom_id res chain seq x y z
N MET A 1 40.37 -39.50 -5.96
CA MET A 1 39.19 -39.63 -5.06
C MET A 1 38.29 -38.43 -5.24
N LYS A 2 37.11 -38.65 -5.83
CA LYS A 2 36.16 -37.57 -6.08
C LYS A 2 35.26 -37.42 -4.86
N SER A 3 35.36 -36.29 -4.16
CA SER A 3 34.51 -36.00 -3.02
C SER A 3 33.08 -35.76 -3.49
N LYS A 4 32.16 -36.61 -3.09
CA LYS A 4 30.73 -36.37 -3.29
C LYS A 4 30.29 -35.23 -2.39
N LYS A 5 29.91 -34.11 -2.98
CA LYS A 5 29.24 -33.05 -2.24
C LYS A 5 27.87 -33.55 -1.80
N ILE A 6 27.71 -33.70 -0.50
CA ILE A 6 26.44 -34.06 0.10
C ILE A 6 25.58 -32.79 0.02
N SER A 7 24.58 -32.83 -0.85
CA SER A 7 23.56 -31.79 -0.91
C SER A 7 22.66 -31.93 0.31
N LEU A 8 22.81 -31.04 1.27
CA LEU A 8 21.91 -30.96 2.39
C LEU A 8 20.54 -30.60 1.85
N LYS A 9 19.58 -31.49 2.02
CA LYS A 9 18.16 -31.22 1.72
C LYS A 9 17.75 -30.04 2.57
N ARG A 10 17.36 -28.95 1.90
CA ARG A 10 16.79 -27.81 2.59
C ARG A 10 15.53 -28.29 3.31
N THR A 11 15.50 -28.13 4.62
CA THR A 11 14.31 -28.36 5.39
C THR A 11 13.20 -27.48 4.81
N SER A 12 12.07 -28.07 4.50
CA SER A 12 10.93 -27.37 3.97
C SER A 12 10.38 -26.44 5.05
N HIS A 13 10.67 -25.16 4.94
CA HIS A 13 10.04 -24.18 5.79
C HIS A 13 8.55 -24.10 5.45
N PRO A 14 7.68 -23.86 6.44
CA PRO A 14 6.25 -23.73 6.17
C PRO A 14 6.04 -22.64 5.12
N THR A 15 5.20 -22.92 4.14
CA THR A 15 4.90 -21.95 3.08
C THR A 15 4.00 -20.87 3.63
N LEU A 16 4.50 -19.64 3.62
CA LEU A 16 3.70 -18.48 3.98
C LEU A 16 2.80 -18.08 2.81
N ILE A 17 1.60 -17.65 3.11
CA ILE A 17 0.62 -17.22 2.11
C ILE A 17 0.36 -15.73 2.24
N CYS A 18 0.36 -15.04 1.11
CA CYS A 18 0.07 -13.62 1.03
C CYS A 18 -1.36 -13.33 1.48
N LEU A 19 -1.52 -12.48 2.48
CA LEU A 19 -2.84 -12.13 3.00
C LEU A 19 -3.65 -11.27 2.03
N VAL A 20 -3.00 -10.65 1.04
CA VAL A 20 -3.68 -9.82 0.05
C VAL A 20 -4.24 -10.66 -1.09
N CYS A 21 -3.44 -11.51 -1.72
CA CYS A 21 -3.84 -12.20 -2.95
C CYS A 21 -3.74 -13.73 -2.89
N GLY A 22 -3.29 -14.31 -1.79
CA GLY A 22 -3.18 -15.76 -1.66
C GLY A 22 -1.97 -16.41 -2.34
N ASP A 23 -1.09 -15.62 -2.94
CA ASP A 23 0.13 -16.12 -3.56
C ASP A 23 1.18 -16.50 -2.50
N ILE A 24 2.23 -17.20 -2.90
CA ILE A 24 3.30 -17.57 -1.99
C ILE A 24 4.00 -16.30 -1.48
N ALA A 25 4.01 -16.15 -0.17
CA ALA A 25 4.68 -15.04 0.49
C ALA A 25 6.09 -15.44 0.93
N ARG A 26 6.98 -14.47 1.01
CA ARG A 26 8.36 -14.68 1.46
C ARG A 26 8.66 -14.06 2.81
N GLY A 27 7.68 -13.46 3.44
CA GLY A 27 7.84 -12.84 4.74
C GLY A 27 6.94 -11.65 4.95
N MET A 28 7.23 -10.92 6.02
CA MET A 28 6.48 -9.74 6.39
C MET A 28 6.99 -8.52 5.63
N ASN A 29 6.09 -7.77 5.01
CA ASN A 29 6.39 -6.55 4.30
C ASN A 29 5.42 -5.47 4.73
N PHE A 30 5.93 -4.35 5.20
CA PHE A 30 5.11 -3.23 5.69
C PHE A 30 4.10 -3.66 6.76
N GLU A 31 4.53 -4.56 7.64
CA GLU A 31 3.75 -5.11 8.76
C GLU A 31 2.72 -6.18 8.40
N VAL A 32 2.68 -6.62 7.15
CA VAL A 32 1.76 -7.68 6.69
C VAL A 32 2.51 -8.74 5.90
N ILE A 33 2.12 -10.00 6.06
CA ILE A 33 2.68 -11.10 5.28
C ILE A 33 2.18 -11.02 3.84
N THR A 34 3.08 -10.75 2.91
CA THR A 34 2.72 -10.56 1.51
C THR A 34 3.71 -11.24 0.56
N CYS A 35 3.23 -11.52 -0.65
CA CYS A 35 4.10 -11.94 -1.75
C CYS A 35 4.90 -10.75 -2.30
N MET A 36 5.88 -11.03 -3.13
CA MET A 36 6.72 -9.99 -3.72
C MET A 36 5.94 -9.05 -4.66
N SER A 37 4.92 -9.56 -5.32
CA SER A 37 4.05 -8.75 -6.18
C SER A 37 3.25 -7.71 -5.38
N CYS A 38 2.65 -8.12 -4.28
CA CYS A 38 1.91 -7.19 -3.42
C CYS A 38 2.81 -6.20 -2.70
N LYS A 39 4.00 -6.63 -2.28
CA LYS A 39 5.03 -5.74 -1.74
C LYS A 39 5.41 -4.66 -2.74
N ALA A 40 5.74 -5.04 -3.97
CA ALA A 40 6.14 -4.10 -5.01
C ALA A 40 5.01 -3.16 -5.42
N PHE A 41 3.80 -3.68 -5.49
CA PHE A 41 2.60 -2.89 -5.77
C PHE A 41 2.37 -1.82 -4.69
N PHE A 42 2.38 -2.22 -3.44
CA PHE A 42 2.17 -1.31 -2.31
C PHE A 42 3.25 -0.23 -2.27
N ARG A 43 4.51 -0.63 -2.44
CA ARG A 43 5.63 0.32 -2.45
C ARG A 43 5.48 1.40 -3.53
N ARG A 44 4.97 1.04 -4.70
CA ARG A 44 4.82 1.98 -5.81
C ARG A 44 3.61 2.91 -5.66
N HIS A 45 2.54 2.41 -5.07
CA HIS A 45 1.25 3.09 -5.14
C HIS A 45 0.76 3.70 -3.83
N ALA A 46 1.17 3.18 -2.70
CA ALA A 46 0.64 3.65 -1.42
C ALA A 46 1.15 5.03 -1.02
N ALA A 47 2.34 5.43 -1.49
CA ALA A 47 2.89 6.74 -1.18
C ALA A 47 2.40 7.83 -2.13
N GLN A 48 1.95 7.44 -3.30
CA GLN A 48 1.73 8.41 -4.35
C GLN A 48 0.31 8.86 -4.52
N ASN A 49 -0.68 8.26 -4.21
CA ASN A 49 -2.04 8.73 -4.40
C ASN A 49 -3.04 7.61 -4.39
N ALA A 50 -3.41 7.20 -3.21
CA ALA A 50 -4.57 6.32 -3.06
C ALA A 50 -5.85 6.90 -3.71
N LYS A 51 -5.84 8.20 -3.99
CA LYS A 51 -6.99 8.89 -4.59
C LYS A 51 -7.08 8.73 -6.10
N GLU A 52 -6.00 8.32 -6.76
CA GLU A 52 -6.02 8.18 -8.21
C GLU A 52 -6.68 6.91 -8.69
N PHE A 53 -6.76 5.91 -7.84
CA PHE A 53 -7.35 4.65 -8.24
C PHE A 53 -8.86 4.64 -7.92
N GLN A 54 -9.65 4.44 -8.93
CA GLN A 54 -11.09 4.27 -8.77
C GLN A 54 -11.49 2.88 -9.22
N CYS A 55 -12.32 2.22 -8.43
CA CYS A 55 -12.90 0.96 -8.84
C CYS A 55 -14.04 1.21 -9.84
N LEU A 56 -14.04 0.47 -10.93
CA LEU A 56 -15.09 0.56 -11.93
C LEU A 56 -16.31 -0.30 -11.60
N LEU A 57 -16.26 -1.02 -10.51
CA LEU A 57 -17.33 -1.89 -10.03
C LEU A 57 -17.78 -1.41 -8.64
N ASP A 58 -18.11 -2.35 -7.76
CA ASP A 58 -18.74 -2.04 -6.47
C ASP A 58 -17.77 -1.78 -5.32
N ASN A 59 -16.52 -1.52 -5.59
CA ASN A 59 -15.46 -1.33 -4.57
C ASN A 59 -15.26 -2.55 -3.67
N ASP A 60 -15.59 -3.71 -4.13
CA ASP A 60 -15.49 -4.96 -3.39
C ASP A 60 -14.94 -6.10 -4.26
N CYS A 61 -13.99 -5.79 -5.12
CA CYS A 61 -13.39 -6.78 -6.00
C CYS A 61 -12.60 -7.81 -5.20
N ILE A 62 -12.79 -9.08 -5.53
CA ILE A 62 -12.04 -10.17 -4.92
C ILE A 62 -10.62 -10.15 -5.47
N ILE A 63 -9.64 -10.05 -4.59
CA ILE A 63 -8.24 -10.00 -4.95
C ILE A 63 -7.61 -11.37 -4.77
N THR A 64 -7.27 -12.00 -5.89
CA THR A 64 -6.57 -13.28 -5.94
C THR A 64 -5.30 -13.12 -6.77
N GLN A 65 -4.51 -14.17 -6.86
CA GLN A 65 -3.33 -14.17 -7.72
C GLN A 65 -3.68 -13.87 -9.18
N GLN A 66 -4.84 -14.31 -9.64
CA GLN A 66 -5.30 -14.08 -11.01
C GLN A 66 -5.94 -12.72 -11.21
N THR A 67 -6.64 -12.19 -10.21
CA THR A 67 -7.44 -10.97 -10.35
C THR A 67 -6.76 -9.72 -9.79
N ARG A 68 -5.65 -9.87 -9.09
CA ARG A 68 -4.96 -8.75 -8.43
C ARG A 68 -4.54 -7.62 -9.37
N GLY A 69 -4.37 -7.91 -10.66
CA GLY A 69 -4.04 -6.91 -11.67
C GLY A 69 -5.27 -6.20 -12.25
N ALA A 70 -6.48 -6.70 -12.01
CA ALA A 70 -7.68 -6.17 -12.62
C ALA A 70 -8.20 -4.88 -11.96
N CYS A 71 -8.04 -4.74 -10.65
CA CYS A 71 -8.48 -3.55 -9.93
C CYS A 71 -7.44 -3.09 -8.91
N SER A 72 -6.69 -2.07 -9.27
CA SER A 72 -5.66 -1.48 -8.40
C SER A 72 -6.28 -0.80 -7.18
N ALA A 73 -7.45 -0.21 -7.33
CA ALA A 73 -8.16 0.44 -6.22
C ALA A 73 -8.50 -0.55 -5.10
N CYS A 74 -9.14 -1.66 -5.44
CA CYS A 74 -9.51 -2.68 -4.46
C CYS A 74 -8.28 -3.38 -3.89
N ARG A 75 -7.25 -3.59 -4.70
CA ARG A 75 -6.00 -4.16 -4.22
C ARG A 75 -5.32 -3.27 -3.18
N LEU A 76 -5.22 -1.97 -3.45
CA LEU A 76 -4.63 -1.02 -2.50
C LEU A 76 -5.48 -0.90 -1.24
N LYS A 77 -6.80 -0.83 -1.39
CA LYS A 77 -7.73 -0.83 -0.27
C LYS A 77 -7.53 -2.05 0.63
N LYS A 78 -7.38 -3.23 0.03
CA LYS A 78 -7.14 -4.46 0.78
C LYS A 78 -5.80 -4.43 1.51
N CYS A 79 -4.74 -3.95 0.88
CA CYS A 79 -3.44 -3.78 1.51
C CYS A 79 -3.54 -2.91 2.76
N LEU A 80 -4.20 -1.77 2.65
CA LEU A 80 -4.37 -0.84 3.77
C LEU A 80 -5.25 -1.42 4.87
N SER A 81 -6.33 -2.10 4.51
CA SER A 81 -7.24 -2.70 5.49
C SER A 81 -6.60 -3.84 6.29
N LEU A 82 -5.63 -4.53 5.71
CA LEU A 82 -4.87 -5.57 6.40
C LEU A 82 -3.80 -4.99 7.34
N GLY A 83 -3.53 -3.71 7.27
CA GLY A 83 -2.58 -3.04 8.13
C GLY A 83 -1.23 -2.74 7.50
N MET A 84 -1.09 -2.79 6.18
CA MET A 84 0.15 -2.38 5.54
C MET A 84 0.41 -0.90 5.79
N ASN A 85 1.60 -0.58 6.28
CA ASN A 85 1.94 0.75 6.74
C ASN A 85 2.73 1.52 5.66
N PRO A 86 2.13 2.56 5.04
CA PRO A 86 2.82 3.35 4.02
C PRO A 86 4.02 4.14 4.55
N LYS A 87 4.07 4.40 5.85
CA LYS A 87 5.20 5.12 6.46
C LYS A 87 6.49 4.31 6.44
N LEU A 88 6.40 3.01 6.25
CA LEU A 88 7.57 2.14 6.17
C LEU A 88 8.18 2.09 4.76
N ILE A 89 7.58 2.76 3.79
CA ILE A 89 8.09 2.81 2.44
C ILE A 89 9.31 3.75 2.42
N ARG A 90 10.47 3.19 2.09
CA ARG A 90 11.68 3.98 1.95
C ARG A 90 11.71 4.61 0.56
N VAL A 91 11.69 5.94 0.51
CA VAL A 91 11.84 6.67 -0.73
C VAL A 91 13.32 6.75 -1.04
N SER A 92 13.72 6.25 -2.18
CA SER A 92 15.12 6.33 -2.61
C SER A 92 15.46 7.77 -2.96
N ALA A 93 16.63 8.23 -2.56
CA ALA A 93 17.09 9.59 -2.85
C ALA A 93 17.09 9.92 -4.35
N LYS A 94 17.21 8.91 -5.20
CA LYS A 94 17.15 9.10 -6.64
C LYS A 94 15.78 9.54 -7.16
N THR A 95 14.73 9.25 -6.41
CA THR A 95 13.38 9.64 -6.81
C THR A 95 13.11 11.11 -6.47
N LEU A 96 13.89 11.69 -5.57
CA LEU A 96 13.69 13.08 -5.17
C LEU A 96 14.26 14.08 -6.19
N THR A 97 15.17 13.63 -7.06
CA THR A 97 15.79 14.55 -8.02
C THR A 97 14.99 14.73 -9.32
N SER A 98 14.06 13.82 -9.59
CA SER A 98 13.27 13.92 -10.82
C SER A 98 11.96 14.66 -10.66
N SER A 99 11.58 15.02 -9.44
CA SER A 99 10.36 15.78 -9.21
C SER A 99 10.65 17.12 -8.56
N GLY A 100 11.70 17.76 -8.97
CA GLY A 100 12.19 18.96 -8.33
C GLY A 100 11.39 20.20 -8.54
N GLN A 101 10.12 20.11 -8.82
CA GLN A 101 9.38 21.32 -9.05
C GLN A 101 8.09 21.50 -8.35
N SER A 102 7.77 20.74 -7.43
CA SER A 102 6.48 20.95 -6.89
C SER A 102 6.40 20.93 -5.44
N GLN A 103 7.45 21.43 -4.85
CA GLN A 103 7.31 21.45 -3.53
C GLN A 103 7.02 22.69 -3.05
N GLN A 104 6.05 23.14 -3.22
CA GLN A 104 5.62 24.22 -2.67
C GLN A 104 4.51 23.86 -1.88
N ARG A 105 4.72 23.61 -0.86
CA ARG A 105 4.50 24.08 0.21
C ARG A 105 3.30 24.62 0.58
N GLU A 106 2.62 24.17 0.95
CA GLU A 106 1.48 24.39 1.35
C GLU A 106 1.17 24.15 2.71
N SER A 107 1.85 24.29 3.53
CA SER A 107 1.68 24.01 4.93
C SER A 107 0.91 25.04 5.72
N SER A 108 0.48 26.11 5.08
CA SER A 108 -0.06 27.19 5.86
C SER A 108 -1.57 27.36 5.82
N ASN A 109 -2.26 26.50 5.08
CA ASN A 109 -3.67 26.78 4.88
C ASN A 109 -4.62 25.86 5.60
N GLU A 110 -4.11 24.92 6.36
CA GLU A 110 -4.98 23.96 7.00
C GLU A 110 -5.72 24.48 8.20
N GLU A 111 -5.22 25.52 8.82
CA GLU A 111 -5.84 26.05 10.02
C GLU A 111 -7.11 26.83 9.75
N GLU A 112 -7.22 27.43 8.57
CA GLU A 112 -8.40 28.19 8.27
C GLU A 112 -9.64 27.36 8.05
N GLN A 113 -9.46 26.13 7.59
CA GLN A 113 -10.61 25.29 7.34
C GLN A 113 -11.31 24.84 8.60
N ILE A 114 -10.61 24.76 9.70
CA ILE A 114 -11.17 24.33 10.96
C ILE A 114 -12.08 25.38 11.54
N SER A 115 -11.80 26.65 11.31
CA SER A 115 -12.60 27.72 11.85
C SER A 115 -13.96 27.89 11.17
N ILE A 116 -14.11 27.40 9.95
CA ILE A 116 -15.36 27.53 9.21
C ILE A 116 -16.41 26.55 9.71
N LEU A 117 -16.03 25.37 10.13
CA LEU A 117 -16.95 24.34 10.55
C LEU A 117 -17.85 24.71 11.72
N PRO A 118 -17.36 25.38 12.76
CA PRO A 118 -18.21 25.78 13.87
C PRO A 118 -19.29 26.80 13.47
N GLN A 119 -18.97 27.64 12.50
CA GLN A 119 -19.93 28.63 12.05
C GLN A 119 -21.10 28.02 11.30
N VAL A 120 -20.85 27.04 10.50
CA VAL A 120 -21.91 26.35 9.78
C VAL A 120 -22.83 25.62 10.74
N SER A 121 -22.27 24.98 11.76
CA SER A 121 -23.07 24.30 12.75
C SER A 121 -23.96 25.26 13.54
N PHE A 122 -23.47 26.46 13.81
CA PHE A 122 -24.22 27.46 14.56
C PHE A 122 -25.42 27.97 13.77
N LEU A 123 -25.26 28.21 12.48
CA LEU A 123 -26.35 28.64 11.64
C LEU A 123 -27.46 27.60 11.54
N PHE A 124 -27.11 26.34 11.61
CA PHE A 124 -28.07 25.27 11.52
C PHE A 124 -28.95 25.20 12.77
N LEU A 125 -28.43 25.62 13.91
CA LEU A 125 -29.19 25.61 15.15
C LEU A 125 -30.17 26.77 15.30
N LEU A 126 -30.00 27.81 14.52
CA LEU A 126 -30.90 28.99 14.60
C LEU A 126 -32.12 28.85 13.69
N ILE A 127 -32.17 27.87 12.90
CA ILE A 127 -33.29 27.57 12.01
C ILE A 127 -34.19 26.51 12.64
#